data_1baf60d0c7428555218ff41cc52e5472
#
_entry.id   1baf60d0c7428555218ff41cc52e5472
#
_cell.length_a   1.000
_cell.length_b   1.000
_cell.length_c   1.000
_cell.angle_alpha   90.00
_cell.angle_beta   90.00
_cell.angle_gamma   90.00
#
_symmetry.space_group_name_H-M   'P 1'
#
loop_
_entity.id
_entity.type
_entity.pdbx_description
1 polymer ?
#
loop_
_entity_poly.entity_id
_entity_poly.type
_entity_poly.pdbx_seq_one_letter_code
_entity_poly.pdbx_strand_id
1 'polypeptide(L)'
;MIKGIHHVAFKCETQEQFDEMIYFYHELLGLPILRKWDSGIHLDCFNSCIEIFLDGTKSVGEGCIRHFAFATAHVDEIVERVRNAGYIVSVEPIDVVMKTDPVFPIRVAFIEGPLHESIELFCEKA
;
A
#
# COMPACT_ATOMS: atom_id res chain seq x y z
N MET A 1 -5.07 -2.89 -26.18
CA MET A 1 -4.65 -3.99 -25.29
C MET A 1 -4.31 -3.43 -23.92
N ILE A 2 -4.37 -4.25 -22.89
CA ILE A 2 -4.05 -3.85 -21.51
C ILE A 2 -2.56 -3.51 -21.41
N LYS A 3 -2.25 -2.40 -20.69
CA LYS A 3 -0.88 -1.91 -20.49
C LYS A 3 -0.36 -2.13 -19.07
N GLY A 4 -1.21 -2.62 -18.16
CA GLY A 4 -0.87 -2.82 -16.76
C GLY A 4 -1.98 -2.35 -15.84
N ILE A 5 -1.71 -2.25 -14.56
CA ILE A 5 -2.64 -1.69 -13.58
C ILE A 5 -2.37 -0.19 -13.49
N HIS A 6 -3.39 0.64 -13.74
CA HIS A 6 -3.27 2.10 -13.70
C HIS A 6 -3.27 2.61 -12.26
N HIS A 7 -4.22 2.15 -11.45
CA HIS A 7 -4.30 2.59 -10.06
C HIS A 7 -5.01 1.57 -9.18
N VAL A 8 -4.77 1.70 -7.87
CA VAL A 8 -5.53 1.06 -6.80
C VAL A 8 -6.29 2.18 -6.09
N ALA A 9 -7.60 2.02 -5.93
CA ALA A 9 -8.45 3.07 -5.38
C ALA A 9 -8.97 2.70 -3.99
N PHE A 10 -8.91 3.67 -3.08
CA PHE A 10 -9.49 3.60 -1.75
C PHE A 10 -10.52 4.70 -1.59
N LYS A 11 -11.57 4.42 -0.83
CA LYS A 11 -12.55 5.46 -0.48
C LYS A 11 -12.59 5.69 1.02
N CYS A 12 -12.76 6.95 1.39
CA CYS A 12 -12.85 7.39 2.78
C CYS A 12 -14.25 7.94 3.07
N GLU A 13 -14.75 7.62 4.25
CA GLU A 13 -16.04 8.16 4.70
C GLU A 13 -15.92 9.59 5.21
N THR A 14 -14.78 9.92 5.85
CA THR A 14 -14.60 11.17 6.57
C THR A 14 -13.33 11.87 6.13
N GLN A 15 -13.30 13.19 6.38
CA GLN A 15 -12.10 14.00 6.12
C GLN A 15 -10.91 13.49 6.94
N GLU A 16 -11.15 13.04 8.17
CA GLU A 16 -10.09 12.48 9.02
C GLU A 16 -9.44 11.26 8.41
N GLN A 17 -10.25 10.34 7.88
CA GLN A 17 -9.73 9.16 7.18
C GLN A 17 -8.92 9.56 5.95
N PHE A 18 -9.44 10.52 5.18
CA PHE A 18 -8.78 11.02 3.98
C PHE A 18 -7.41 11.62 4.31
N ASP A 19 -7.37 12.48 5.34
CA ASP A 19 -6.13 13.11 5.77
C ASP A 19 -5.12 12.08 6.29
N GLU A 20 -5.59 11.08 7.03
CA GLU A 20 -4.72 10.01 7.53
C GLU A 20 -4.17 9.14 6.40
N MET A 21 -4.98 8.84 5.39
CA MET A 21 -4.55 8.11 4.20
C MET A 21 -3.46 8.86 3.46
N ILE A 22 -3.62 10.18 3.28
CA ILE A 22 -2.58 11.00 2.64
C ILE A 22 -1.31 11.02 3.48
N TYR A 23 -1.42 11.19 4.80
CA TYR A 23 -0.27 11.13 5.70
C TYR A 23 0.48 9.81 5.53
N PHE A 24 -0.25 8.69 5.58
CA PHE A 24 0.35 7.36 5.52
C PHE A 24 1.09 7.12 4.21
N TYR A 25 0.41 7.31 3.08
CA TYR A 25 0.99 6.98 1.77
C TYR A 25 1.96 8.04 1.27
N HIS A 26 1.65 9.32 1.47
CA HIS A 26 2.49 10.40 0.96
C HIS A 26 3.66 10.72 1.89
N GLU A 27 3.39 10.98 3.18
CA GLU A 27 4.45 11.40 4.11
C GLU A 27 5.22 10.20 4.65
N LEU A 28 4.53 9.19 5.18
CA LEU A 28 5.19 8.07 5.84
C LEU A 28 5.86 7.13 4.82
N LEU A 29 5.16 6.73 3.76
CA LEU A 29 5.71 5.86 2.73
C LEU A 29 6.43 6.62 1.62
N GLY A 30 6.27 7.93 1.53
CA GLY A 30 7.03 8.78 0.63
C GLY A 30 6.53 8.83 -0.81
N LEU A 31 5.28 8.48 -1.08
CA LEU A 31 4.74 8.54 -2.45
C LEU A 31 4.48 10.00 -2.84
N PRO A 32 5.08 10.50 -3.94
CA PRO A 32 4.86 11.89 -4.37
C PRO A 32 3.40 12.14 -4.77
N ILE A 33 2.94 13.37 -4.61
CA ILE A 33 1.63 13.76 -5.12
C ILE A 33 1.72 13.91 -6.64
N LEU A 34 0.87 13.17 -7.35
CA LEU A 34 0.81 13.22 -8.80
C LEU A 34 -0.20 14.26 -9.29
N ARG A 35 -1.40 14.26 -8.69
CA ARG A 35 -2.45 15.27 -8.97
C ARG A 35 -3.49 15.25 -7.85
N LYS A 36 -4.24 16.36 -7.76
CA LYS A 36 -5.30 16.55 -6.77
C LYS A 36 -6.55 17.10 -7.45
N TRP A 37 -7.71 16.81 -6.84
CA TRP A 37 -8.99 17.45 -7.16
C TRP A 37 -9.81 17.55 -5.87
N ASP A 38 -11.02 18.14 -5.94
CA ASP A 38 -11.80 18.49 -4.74
C ASP A 38 -12.06 17.27 -3.82
N SER A 39 -12.32 16.10 -4.39
CA SER A 39 -12.71 14.92 -3.63
C SER A 39 -11.66 13.80 -3.64
N GLY A 40 -10.46 14.05 -4.17
CA GLY A 40 -9.49 12.98 -4.26
C GLY A 40 -8.07 13.40 -4.59
N ILE A 41 -7.21 12.41 -4.62
CA ILE A 41 -5.78 12.57 -4.89
C ILE A 41 -5.24 11.32 -5.56
N HIS A 42 -4.27 11.52 -6.46
CA HIS A 42 -3.41 10.46 -6.96
C HIS A 42 -2.02 10.63 -6.38
N LEU A 43 -1.49 9.58 -5.82
CA LEU A 43 -0.11 9.49 -5.35
C LEU A 43 0.69 8.61 -6.29
N ASP A 44 1.84 9.09 -6.71
CA ASP A 44 2.66 8.41 -7.71
C ASP A 44 3.32 7.15 -7.14
N CYS A 45 3.11 6.03 -7.79
CA CYS A 45 3.67 4.74 -7.43
C CYS A 45 4.60 4.22 -8.54
N PHE A 46 5.22 5.13 -9.27
CA PHE A 46 6.17 4.92 -10.36
C PHE A 46 5.48 4.48 -11.67
N ASN A 47 5.00 3.25 -11.77
CA ASN A 47 4.33 2.74 -12.97
C ASN A 47 2.81 2.61 -12.80
N SER A 48 2.29 3.09 -11.70
CA SER A 48 0.88 3.11 -11.37
C SER A 48 0.64 4.21 -10.34
N CYS A 49 -0.55 4.31 -9.77
CA CYS A 49 -0.78 5.26 -8.68
C CYS A 49 -1.75 4.71 -7.64
N ILE A 50 -1.69 5.30 -6.47
CA ILE A 50 -2.68 5.11 -5.42
C ILE A 50 -3.69 6.24 -5.55
N GLU A 51 -4.97 5.90 -5.63
CA GLU A 51 -6.06 6.86 -5.69
C GLU A 51 -6.82 6.83 -4.37
N ILE A 52 -7.05 8.00 -3.78
CA ILE A 52 -7.78 8.12 -2.53
C ILE A 52 -8.93 9.09 -2.75
N PHE A 53 -10.15 8.62 -2.46
CA PHE A 53 -11.37 9.41 -2.59
C PHE A 53 -11.98 9.72 -1.24
N LEU A 54 -12.53 10.92 -1.12
CA LEU A 54 -13.43 11.31 -0.05
C LEU A 54 -14.84 11.44 -0.64
N ASP A 55 -15.63 10.38 -0.57
CA ASP A 55 -16.98 10.37 -1.13
C ASP A 55 -18.09 10.31 -0.07
N GLY A 56 -17.71 10.21 1.21
CA GLY A 56 -18.66 10.21 2.32
C GLY A 56 -19.49 8.93 2.45
N THR A 57 -19.19 7.91 1.65
CA THR A 57 -19.93 6.64 1.73
C THR A 57 -19.16 5.61 2.53
N LYS A 58 -19.89 4.68 3.16
CA LYS A 58 -19.27 3.59 3.93
C LYS A 58 -18.47 2.68 3.00
N SER A 59 -17.41 2.13 3.56
CA SER A 59 -16.67 1.08 2.87
C SER A 59 -17.57 -0.14 2.67
N VAL A 60 -17.34 -0.87 1.59
CA VAL A 60 -18.17 -2.02 1.22
C VAL A 60 -17.78 -3.31 1.95
N GLY A 61 -16.94 -3.23 2.99
CA GLY A 61 -16.49 -4.40 3.72
C GLY A 61 -15.40 -5.17 2.98
N GLU A 62 -15.18 -6.40 3.42
CA GLU A 62 -14.19 -7.26 2.80
C GLU A 62 -14.66 -7.74 1.43
N GLY A 63 -13.81 -7.58 0.43
CA GLY A 63 -14.04 -8.05 -0.91
C GLY A 63 -13.15 -9.24 -1.26
N CYS A 64 -13.05 -9.56 -2.55
CA CYS A 64 -12.22 -10.65 -3.03
C CYS A 64 -10.72 -10.28 -3.12
N ILE A 65 -10.37 -9.02 -3.02
CA ILE A 65 -8.97 -8.57 -3.03
C ILE A 65 -8.40 -8.75 -1.63
N ARG A 66 -7.39 -9.63 -1.48
CA ARG A 66 -6.78 -9.92 -0.17
C ARG A 66 -5.84 -8.82 0.29
N HIS A 67 -4.99 -8.38 -0.61
CA HIS A 67 -3.98 -7.35 -0.34
C HIS A 67 -3.45 -6.83 -1.68
N PHE A 68 -2.66 -5.79 -1.59
CA PHE A 68 -1.79 -5.39 -2.70
C PHE A 68 -0.35 -5.27 -2.18
N ALA A 69 0.62 -5.31 -3.08
CA ALA A 69 2.03 -5.32 -2.71
C ALA A 69 2.77 -4.14 -3.33
N PHE A 70 3.63 -3.51 -2.52
CA PHE A 70 4.64 -2.59 -3.03
C PHE A 70 5.93 -3.34 -3.30
N ALA A 71 6.50 -3.16 -4.47
CA ALA A 71 7.84 -3.62 -4.77
C ALA A 71 8.84 -2.67 -4.12
N THR A 72 9.76 -3.20 -3.32
CA THR A 72 10.76 -2.38 -2.63
C THR A 72 12.00 -3.22 -2.29
N ALA A 73 13.18 -2.58 -2.31
CA ALA A 73 14.40 -3.16 -1.78
C ALA A 73 14.58 -2.88 -0.27
N HIS A 74 13.66 -2.12 0.34
CA HIS A 74 13.81 -1.58 1.70
C HIS A 74 12.72 -2.08 2.65
N VAL A 75 12.44 -3.38 2.64
CA VAL A 75 11.36 -3.98 3.45
C VAL A 75 11.52 -3.65 4.92
N ASP A 76 12.69 -3.89 5.49
CA ASP A 76 12.96 -3.71 6.92
C ASP A 76 12.86 -2.24 7.33
N GLU A 77 13.40 -1.34 6.52
CA GLU A 77 13.38 0.09 6.80
C GLU A 77 11.94 0.64 6.82
N ILE A 78 11.12 0.23 5.86
CA ILE A 78 9.72 0.63 5.80
C ILE A 78 8.95 0.09 7.01
N VAL A 79 9.17 -1.17 7.37
CA VAL A 79 8.52 -1.79 8.54
C VAL A 79 8.83 -0.99 9.81
N GLU A 80 10.09 -0.64 10.04
CA GLU A 80 10.45 0.15 11.23
C GLU A 80 9.81 1.53 11.22
N ARG A 81 9.75 2.19 10.07
CA ARG A 81 9.09 3.49 9.92
C ARG A 81 7.60 3.42 10.25
N VAL A 82 6.92 2.40 9.72
CA VAL A 82 5.50 2.15 9.94
C VAL A 82 5.23 1.80 11.41
N ARG A 83 6.05 0.92 12.00
CA ARG A 83 5.96 0.54 13.40
C ARG A 83 6.13 1.76 14.31
N ASN A 84 7.14 2.58 14.06
CA ASN A 84 7.42 3.76 14.87
C ASN A 84 6.33 4.82 14.77
N ALA A 85 5.57 4.83 13.68
CA ALA A 85 4.42 5.71 13.51
C ALA A 85 3.13 5.17 14.15
N GLY A 86 3.19 3.98 14.78
CA GLY A 86 2.07 3.41 15.53
C GLY A 86 1.15 2.50 14.71
N TYR A 87 1.54 2.11 13.49
CA TYR A 87 0.74 1.21 12.68
C TYR A 87 1.12 -0.26 12.94
N ILE A 88 0.22 -1.16 12.57
CA ILE A 88 0.37 -2.59 12.83
C ILE A 88 1.28 -3.23 11.78
N VAL A 89 2.22 -4.04 12.25
CA VAL A 89 3.00 -4.95 11.41
C VAL A 89 2.42 -6.34 11.64
N SER A 90 1.70 -6.88 10.66
CA SER A 90 1.01 -8.16 10.79
C SER A 90 1.91 -9.36 10.48
N VAL A 91 2.93 -9.17 9.64
CA VAL A 91 3.97 -10.17 9.39
C VAL A 91 5.32 -9.46 9.38
N GLU A 92 6.20 -9.83 10.30
CA GLU A 92 7.57 -9.29 10.39
C GLU A 92 8.37 -9.64 9.13
N PRO A 93 9.38 -8.84 8.78
CA PRO A 93 10.23 -9.15 7.64
C PRO A 93 10.79 -10.56 7.71
N ILE A 94 10.61 -11.31 6.65
CA ILE A 94 11.07 -12.70 6.57
C ILE A 94 11.54 -13.02 5.15
N ASP A 95 12.60 -13.83 5.08
CA ASP A 95 13.05 -14.42 3.82
C ASP A 95 12.27 -15.70 3.57
N VAL A 96 11.74 -15.83 2.37
CA VAL A 96 10.98 -17.00 1.93
C VAL A 96 11.51 -17.44 0.58
N VAL A 97 11.64 -18.75 0.39
CA VAL A 97 11.88 -19.32 -0.94
C VAL A 97 10.58 -19.94 -1.41
N MET A 98 9.92 -19.29 -2.34
CA MET A 98 8.69 -19.83 -2.92
C MET A 98 9.03 -21.01 -3.82
N LYS A 99 8.31 -22.12 -3.63
CA LYS A 99 8.49 -23.35 -4.41
C LYS A 99 7.74 -23.25 -5.74
N THR A 100 8.07 -22.24 -6.48
CA THR A 100 7.54 -22.00 -7.82
C THR A 100 8.51 -22.55 -8.87
N ASP A 101 8.15 -22.53 -10.12
CA ASP A 101 9.02 -22.90 -11.22
C ASP A 101 9.09 -21.73 -12.21
N PRO A 102 10.20 -20.99 -12.23
CA PRO A 102 11.43 -21.16 -11.44
C PRO A 102 11.26 -20.84 -9.96
N VAL A 103 12.18 -21.32 -9.15
CA VAL A 103 12.26 -21.02 -7.71
C VAL A 103 12.38 -19.52 -7.50
N PHE A 104 11.65 -18.99 -6.52
CA PHE A 104 11.50 -17.55 -6.34
C PHE A 104 11.85 -17.11 -4.91
N PRO A 105 13.12 -16.74 -4.65
CA PRO A 105 13.50 -16.22 -3.32
C PRO A 105 13.05 -14.77 -3.18
N ILE A 106 12.42 -14.48 -2.06
CA ILE A 106 11.85 -13.17 -1.75
C ILE A 106 12.10 -12.79 -0.30
N ARG A 107 11.99 -11.49 0.00
CA ARG A 107 11.86 -11.00 1.37
C ARG A 107 10.59 -10.19 1.45
N VAL A 108 9.74 -10.52 2.41
CA VAL A 108 8.41 -9.91 2.53
C VAL A 108 8.11 -9.50 3.96
N ALA A 109 7.18 -8.56 4.07
CA ALA A 109 6.51 -8.20 5.31
C ALA A 109 5.08 -7.77 4.98
N PHE A 110 4.20 -7.77 5.98
CA PHE A 110 2.83 -7.26 5.84
C PHE A 110 2.58 -6.21 6.90
N ILE A 111 1.95 -5.12 6.49
CA ILE A 111 1.55 -4.02 7.36
C ILE A 111 0.07 -3.71 7.15
N GLU A 112 -0.55 -3.04 8.11
CA GLU A 112 -1.91 -2.53 7.96
C GLU A 112 -1.88 -1.03 7.76
N GLY A 113 -2.61 -0.57 6.74
CA GLY A 113 -2.83 0.85 6.51
C GLY A 113 -3.96 1.42 7.39
N PRO A 114 -4.24 2.73 7.28
CA PRO A 114 -5.21 3.41 8.15
C PRO A 114 -6.66 2.93 8.03
N LEU A 115 -7.03 2.29 6.92
CA LEU A 115 -8.35 1.71 6.72
C LEU A 115 -8.37 0.21 7.01
N HIS A 116 -7.35 -0.31 7.69
CA HIS A 116 -7.12 -1.74 7.97
C HIS A 116 -6.84 -2.55 6.70
N GLU A 117 -6.48 -1.88 5.62
CA GLU A 117 -6.07 -2.55 4.40
C GLU A 117 -4.73 -3.28 4.61
N SER A 118 -4.64 -4.48 4.07
CA SER A 118 -3.41 -5.28 4.13
C SER A 118 -2.49 -4.88 2.99
N ILE A 119 -1.26 -4.54 3.32
CA ILE A 119 -0.24 -4.12 2.38
C ILE A 119 0.96 -5.04 2.53
N GLU A 120 1.38 -5.65 1.44
CA GLU A 120 2.60 -6.44 1.41
C GLU A 120 3.76 -5.57 0.95
N LEU A 121 4.90 -5.71 1.60
CA LEU A 121 6.17 -5.14 1.16
C LEU A 121 6.97 -6.29 0.56
N PHE A 122 7.35 -6.18 -0.69
CA PHE A 122 7.83 -7.31 -1.49
C PHE A 122 9.16 -6.97 -2.16
N CYS A 123 10.19 -7.73 -1.80
CA CYS A 123 11.51 -7.63 -2.40
C CYS A 123 11.85 -8.94 -3.11
N GLU A 124 12.02 -8.89 -4.43
CA GLU A 124 12.57 -10.02 -5.17
C GLU A 124 14.06 -10.12 -4.87
N LYS A 125 14.51 -11.29 -4.48
CA LYS A 125 15.93 -11.56 -4.25
C LYS A 125 16.50 -12.24 -5.49
N ALA A 126 17.67 -11.79 -5.88
CA ALA A 126 18.35 -12.36 -7.07
C ALA A 126 18.81 -13.79 -6.82
#